data_0d9e70c39d8687dcd707397d1631bbe8
#
_entry.id   0d9e70c39d8687dcd707397d1631bbe8
#
_cell.length_a   1.000
_cell.length_b   1.000
_cell.length_c   1.000
_cell.angle_alpha   90.00
_cell.angle_beta   90.00
_cell.angle_gamma   90.00
#
_symmetry.space_group_name_H-M   'P 1'
#
loop_
_entity.id
_entity.type
_entity.pdbx_description
1 polymer ?
#
loop_
_entity_poly.entity_id
_entity_poly.type
_entity_poly.pdbx_seq_one_letter_code
_entity_poly.pdbx_strand_id
1 'polypeptide(L)'
;SGLFNRKALYAKSKSQKREVETKSPSPSWILAGEIVETSRLYARSVAAIDPNWLVQIGGAALKRSYSQPGFDAQQGRVTCIESIRIHGLELQRKTVSHVKINPEEATEIFIREALLNEDYPAPCEFLEANRKLKNRIQNAQTTLQMQSWIGIEEAAYRYYGDRLENIGSLADLNRWLKKAGTPSKDSLIMSEKDLSPNPDEPLSLAAFPESTSLDNTARPINYQYKPGDKDDGVTLRIPYEKAKLVDDPTLDWLVPGHLESKILHLLKSLPKEHRRKLQPLSQT
;
A
#
# COMPACT_ATOMS: atom_id res chain seq x y z
N SER A 1 -45.56 20.49 2.30
CA SER A 1 -45.23 19.04 2.36
C SER A 1 -43.86 18.85 2.97
N GLY A 2 -43.67 17.87 3.82
CA GLY A 2 -42.41 17.57 4.48
C GLY A 2 -42.11 16.09 4.52
N LEU A 3 -40.84 15.75 4.26
CA LEU A 3 -40.29 14.39 4.37
C LEU A 3 -39.58 14.24 5.73
N PHE A 4 -39.86 13.20 6.47
CA PHE A 4 -39.30 12.99 7.81
C PHE A 4 -38.79 11.56 8.00
N ASN A 5 -37.57 11.48 8.57
CA ASN A 5 -37.12 10.23 9.15
C ASN A 5 -37.54 10.16 10.62
N ARG A 6 -38.35 9.18 10.98
CA ARG A 6 -38.91 9.04 12.30
C ARG A 6 -37.88 8.93 13.43
N LYS A 7 -36.70 8.33 13.16
CA LYS A 7 -35.60 8.28 14.13
C LYS A 7 -35.09 9.67 14.49
N ALA A 8 -35.03 10.60 13.52
CA ALA A 8 -34.60 11.98 13.75
C ALA A 8 -35.61 12.79 14.57
N LEU A 9 -36.90 12.51 14.45
CA LEU A 9 -37.96 13.14 15.25
C LEU A 9 -37.93 12.70 16.71
N TYR A 10 -37.65 11.43 16.98
CA TYR A 10 -37.59 10.90 18.37
C TYR A 10 -36.31 11.32 19.12
N ALA A 11 -35.22 11.66 18.42
CA ALA A 11 -34.01 12.12 19.09
C ALA A 11 -34.16 13.46 19.82
N LYS A 12 -35.15 14.29 19.45
CA LYS A 12 -35.45 15.57 20.11
C LYS A 12 -36.47 15.48 21.25
N SER A 13 -37.12 14.32 21.48
CA SER A 13 -38.19 14.14 22.44
C SER A 13 -37.86 13.10 23.52
N LYS A 14 -36.75 13.26 24.22
CA LYS A 14 -36.33 12.40 25.34
C LYS A 14 -36.99 12.76 26.69
N SER A 15 -38.10 13.46 26.71
CA SER A 15 -38.82 13.76 27.95
C SER A 15 -40.31 13.52 27.81
N GLN A 16 -40.73 12.29 27.74
CA GLN A 16 -41.97 11.78 28.31
C GLN A 16 -42.26 10.38 27.75
N LYS A 17 -41.97 9.35 28.54
CA LYS A 17 -42.53 8.01 28.38
C LYS A 17 -44.03 8.07 28.57
N ARG A 18 -44.81 7.68 27.56
CA ARG A 18 -46.09 6.97 27.67
C ARG A 18 -46.06 5.85 26.63
N GLU A 19 -46.01 4.65 27.15
CA GLU A 19 -46.20 3.40 26.41
C GLU A 19 -47.56 3.37 25.77
N VAL A 20 -47.63 3.29 24.47
CA VAL A 20 -48.74 2.76 23.73
C VAL A 20 -48.17 1.62 22.89
N GLU A 21 -48.37 0.41 23.39
CA GLU A 21 -48.11 -0.82 22.65
C GLU A 21 -49.06 -0.90 21.45
N THR A 22 -48.51 -0.66 20.25
CA THR A 22 -49.12 -1.12 19.00
C THR A 22 -48.16 -2.00 18.26
N LYS A 23 -48.47 -3.27 18.14
CA LYS A 23 -47.70 -4.39 17.55
C LYS A 23 -47.58 -4.34 16.02
N SER A 24 -47.38 -3.19 15.39
CA SER A 24 -47.01 -3.12 13.99
C SER A 24 -45.68 -2.38 13.87
N PRO A 25 -44.72 -2.88 13.06
CA PRO A 25 -43.45 -2.16 12.84
C PRO A 25 -43.80 -0.80 12.26
N SER A 26 -43.62 0.24 13.06
CA SER A 26 -43.85 1.61 12.61
C SER A 26 -42.96 1.94 11.45
N PRO A 27 -43.46 2.48 10.34
CA PRO A 27 -42.68 2.82 9.17
C PRO A 27 -41.54 3.78 9.55
N SER A 28 -40.34 3.52 9.07
CA SER A 28 -39.15 4.33 9.36
C SER A 28 -39.20 5.70 8.66
N TRP A 29 -39.94 5.82 7.56
CA TRP A 29 -40.13 7.01 6.76
C TRP A 29 -41.60 7.35 6.58
N ILE A 30 -41.91 8.63 6.74
CA ILE A 30 -43.24 9.18 6.52
C ILE A 30 -43.16 10.41 5.65
N LEU A 31 -44.13 10.54 4.75
CA LEU A 31 -44.38 11.77 3.98
C LEU A 31 -45.57 12.48 4.63
N ALA A 32 -45.42 13.74 4.95
CA ALA A 32 -46.50 14.59 5.45
C ALA A 32 -46.96 15.54 4.36
N GLY A 33 -48.26 15.63 4.11
CA GLY A 33 -48.82 16.60 3.17
C GLY A 33 -48.74 18.01 3.72
N GLU A 34 -48.94 18.18 5.04
CA GLU A 34 -48.93 19.47 5.71
C GLU A 34 -48.19 19.39 7.06
N ILE A 35 -47.48 20.47 7.39
CA ILE A 35 -46.88 20.65 8.71
C ILE A 35 -47.55 21.85 9.35
N VAL A 36 -48.12 21.66 10.53
CA VAL A 36 -48.76 22.70 11.29
C VAL A 36 -48.04 22.90 12.61
N GLU A 37 -47.62 24.12 12.87
CA GLU A 37 -47.02 24.52 14.14
C GLU A 37 -48.05 25.25 14.99
N THR A 38 -48.30 24.68 16.17
CA THR A 38 -49.13 25.29 17.22
C THR A 38 -48.23 25.37 18.46
N SER A 39 -48.68 24.85 19.61
CA SER A 39 -47.80 24.60 20.78
C SER A 39 -46.75 23.52 20.53
N ARG A 40 -46.96 22.69 19.50
CA ARG A 40 -46.06 21.61 19.01
C ARG A 40 -46.17 21.52 17.49
N LEU A 41 -45.19 20.86 16.90
CA LEU A 41 -45.16 20.57 15.47
C LEU A 41 -45.99 19.31 15.18
N TYR A 42 -46.98 19.42 14.32
CA TYR A 42 -47.84 18.32 13.88
C TYR A 42 -47.71 18.07 12.38
N ALA A 43 -47.57 16.81 12.02
CA ALA A 43 -47.62 16.36 10.64
C ALA A 43 -49.06 15.86 10.32
N ARG A 44 -49.71 16.44 9.31
CA ARG A 44 -51.05 16.05 8.84
C ARG A 44 -50.98 15.37 7.49
N SER A 45 -51.98 14.53 7.18
CA SER A 45 -52.01 13.77 5.93
C SER A 45 -50.79 12.92 5.72
N VAL A 46 -50.51 12.02 6.67
CA VAL A 46 -49.26 11.25 6.73
C VAL A 46 -49.41 9.91 6.01
N ALA A 47 -48.47 9.56 5.16
CA ALA A 47 -48.35 8.24 4.54
C ALA A 47 -46.99 7.61 4.82
N ALA A 48 -46.97 6.30 5.01
CA ALA A 48 -45.72 5.55 5.02
C ALA A 48 -45.12 5.52 3.62
N ILE A 49 -43.80 5.69 3.52
CA ILE A 49 -43.09 5.73 2.24
C ILE A 49 -41.83 4.86 2.29
N ASP A 50 -41.55 4.16 1.20
CA ASP A 50 -40.27 3.53 0.99
C ASP A 50 -39.26 4.56 0.46
N PRO A 51 -38.09 4.78 1.14
CA PRO A 51 -37.07 5.70 0.67
C PRO A 51 -36.54 5.38 -0.74
N ASN A 52 -36.64 4.11 -1.18
CA ASN A 52 -36.22 3.72 -2.54
C ASN A 52 -37.08 4.40 -3.63
N TRP A 53 -38.37 4.67 -3.36
CA TRP A 53 -39.20 5.44 -4.31
C TRP A 53 -38.66 6.83 -4.51
N LEU A 54 -38.18 7.48 -3.43
CA LEU A 54 -37.59 8.81 -3.54
C LEU A 54 -36.29 8.78 -4.35
N VAL A 55 -35.52 7.71 -4.27
CA VAL A 55 -34.32 7.55 -5.10
C VAL A 55 -34.68 7.45 -6.58
N GLN A 56 -35.84 6.83 -6.92
CA GLN A 56 -36.28 6.70 -8.30
C GLN A 56 -36.86 8.00 -8.87
N ILE A 57 -37.65 8.75 -8.09
CA ILE A 57 -38.39 9.92 -8.59
C ILE A 57 -37.75 11.27 -8.24
N GLY A 58 -36.77 11.28 -7.32
CA GLY A 58 -36.21 12.52 -6.75
C GLY A 58 -35.39 13.37 -7.71
N GLY A 59 -34.96 12.82 -8.85
CA GLY A 59 -34.29 13.58 -9.93
C GLY A 59 -33.18 14.50 -9.44
N ALA A 60 -33.29 15.79 -9.79
CA ALA A 60 -32.28 16.80 -9.43
C ALA A 60 -32.21 17.16 -7.93
N ALA A 61 -33.22 16.77 -7.12
CA ALA A 61 -33.22 16.99 -5.67
C ALA A 61 -32.31 16.02 -4.93
N LEU A 62 -31.89 14.91 -5.59
CA LEU A 62 -31.00 13.93 -5.02
C LEU A 62 -29.55 14.43 -5.09
N LYS A 63 -28.87 14.39 -3.94
CA LYS A 63 -27.42 14.61 -3.86
C LYS A 63 -26.74 13.29 -3.58
N ARG A 64 -25.81 12.90 -4.46
CA ARG A 64 -24.95 11.73 -4.28
C ARG A 64 -23.58 12.19 -3.79
N SER A 65 -23.07 11.51 -2.80
CA SER A 65 -21.71 11.73 -2.29
C SER A 65 -21.02 10.39 -2.12
N TYR A 66 -19.72 10.41 -2.37
CA TYR A 66 -18.84 9.23 -2.27
C TYR A 66 -17.81 9.52 -1.19
N SER A 67 -17.52 8.53 -0.36
CA SER A 67 -16.60 8.67 0.76
C SER A 67 -15.92 7.35 1.10
N GLN A 68 -14.79 7.45 1.79
CA GLN A 68 -14.02 6.31 2.27
C GLN A 68 -13.66 5.33 1.15
N PRO A 69 -13.00 5.78 0.07
CA PRO A 69 -12.45 4.86 -0.90
C PRO A 69 -11.34 4.02 -0.24
N GLY A 70 -11.25 2.72 -0.57
CA GLY A 70 -10.28 1.81 -0.03
C GLY A 70 -10.37 0.43 -0.67
N PHE A 71 -9.33 -0.37 -0.54
CA PHE A 71 -9.30 -1.74 -1.04
C PHE A 71 -9.98 -2.69 -0.06
N ASP A 72 -10.96 -3.42 -0.56
CA ASP A 72 -11.61 -4.50 0.17
C ASP A 72 -10.95 -5.83 -0.21
N ALA A 73 -10.10 -6.36 0.65
CA ALA A 73 -9.36 -7.60 0.41
C ALA A 73 -10.29 -8.82 0.27
N GLN A 74 -11.46 -8.83 0.94
CA GLN A 74 -12.41 -9.94 0.82
C GLN A 74 -13.09 -9.96 -0.55
N GLN A 75 -13.42 -8.78 -1.09
CA GLN A 75 -14.01 -8.64 -2.41
C GLN A 75 -12.97 -8.52 -3.53
N GLY A 76 -11.71 -8.29 -3.18
CA GLY A 76 -10.61 -8.10 -4.13
C GLY A 76 -10.80 -6.89 -5.05
N ARG A 77 -11.36 -5.79 -4.55
CA ARG A 77 -11.65 -4.59 -5.34
C ARG A 77 -11.68 -3.33 -4.49
N VAL A 78 -11.39 -2.21 -5.14
CA VAL A 78 -11.53 -0.88 -4.53
C VAL A 78 -12.99 -0.49 -4.49
N THR A 79 -13.47 -0.18 -3.31
CA THR A 79 -14.85 0.20 -3.01
C THR A 79 -14.91 1.57 -2.35
N CYS A 80 -16.06 2.19 -2.40
CA CYS A 80 -16.37 3.38 -1.62
C CYS A 80 -17.83 3.34 -1.14
N ILE A 81 -18.17 4.23 -0.23
CA ILE A 81 -19.52 4.36 0.28
C ILE A 81 -20.24 5.44 -0.53
N GLU A 82 -21.28 5.06 -1.28
CA GLU A 82 -22.23 5.98 -1.87
C GLU A 82 -23.33 6.32 -0.85
N SER A 83 -23.54 7.61 -0.59
CA SER A 83 -24.63 8.14 0.21
C SER A 83 -25.53 8.98 -0.67
N ILE A 84 -26.84 8.63 -0.74
CA ILE A 84 -27.85 9.34 -1.50
C ILE A 84 -28.71 10.12 -0.51
N ARG A 85 -28.78 11.43 -0.69
CA ARG A 85 -29.51 12.36 0.20
C ARG A 85 -30.51 13.21 -0.57
N ILE A 86 -31.59 13.56 0.10
CA ILE A 86 -32.56 14.55 -0.34
C ILE A 86 -32.78 15.57 0.79
N HIS A 87 -32.62 16.85 0.52
CA HIS A 87 -32.75 17.93 1.52
C HIS A 87 -32.00 17.66 2.84
N GLY A 88 -30.79 17.05 2.75
CA GLY A 88 -30.00 16.71 3.92
C GLY A 88 -30.35 15.38 4.61
N LEU A 89 -31.47 14.75 4.26
CA LEU A 89 -31.85 13.43 4.79
C LEU A 89 -31.19 12.32 3.97
N GLU A 90 -30.52 11.39 4.64
CA GLU A 90 -29.90 10.22 3.99
C GLU A 90 -30.99 9.18 3.69
N LEU A 91 -31.20 8.92 2.40
CA LEU A 91 -32.16 7.94 1.90
C LEU A 91 -31.57 6.54 1.82
N GLN A 92 -30.35 6.46 1.30
CA GLN A 92 -29.66 5.21 1.06
C GLN A 92 -28.16 5.36 1.29
N ARG A 93 -27.56 4.33 1.83
CA ARG A 93 -26.11 4.17 1.97
C ARG A 93 -25.73 2.77 1.52
N LYS A 94 -24.80 2.67 0.58
CA LYS A 94 -24.35 1.38 0.04
C LYS A 94 -22.88 1.43 -0.37
N THR A 95 -22.23 0.29 -0.33
CA THR A 95 -20.88 0.13 -0.87
C THR A 95 -20.96 -0.10 -2.38
N VAL A 96 -20.17 0.66 -3.15
CA VAL A 96 -20.10 0.59 -4.60
C VAL A 96 -18.67 0.48 -5.08
N SER A 97 -18.47 0.01 -6.32
CA SER A 97 -17.14 -0.04 -6.93
C SER A 97 -16.65 1.36 -7.26
N HIS A 98 -15.47 1.74 -6.72
CA HIS A 98 -14.88 3.06 -6.90
C HIS A 98 -14.37 3.33 -8.32
N VAL A 99 -13.94 2.29 -9.03
CA VAL A 99 -13.47 2.39 -10.44
C VAL A 99 -14.48 3.08 -11.38
N LYS A 100 -15.79 2.90 -11.10
CA LYS A 100 -16.85 3.51 -11.92
C LYS A 100 -17.02 5.00 -11.66
N ILE A 101 -16.45 5.52 -10.58
CA ILE A 101 -16.61 6.89 -10.10
C ILE A 101 -15.36 7.68 -10.40
N ASN A 102 -14.22 7.19 -9.97
CA ASN A 102 -12.90 7.75 -10.21
C ASN A 102 -11.91 6.61 -10.51
N PRO A 103 -11.70 6.29 -11.81
CA PRO A 103 -10.81 5.20 -12.21
C PRO A 103 -9.34 5.43 -11.81
N GLU A 104 -8.87 6.68 -11.87
CA GLU A 104 -7.49 7.03 -11.55
C GLU A 104 -7.20 6.81 -10.07
N GLU A 105 -8.03 7.39 -9.19
CA GLU A 105 -7.92 7.21 -7.74
C GLU A 105 -8.08 5.73 -7.34
N ALA A 106 -8.99 5.00 -8.00
CA ALA A 106 -9.15 3.57 -7.76
C ALA A 106 -7.90 2.77 -8.13
N THR A 107 -7.21 3.14 -9.22
CA THR A 107 -5.95 2.50 -9.62
C THR A 107 -4.84 2.80 -8.62
N GLU A 108 -4.73 4.04 -8.15
CA GLU A 108 -3.77 4.44 -7.13
C GLU A 108 -3.96 3.65 -5.83
N ILE A 109 -5.20 3.59 -5.32
CA ILE A 109 -5.53 2.84 -4.11
C ILE A 109 -5.21 1.34 -4.30
N PHE A 110 -5.57 0.78 -5.46
CA PHE A 110 -5.29 -0.63 -5.77
C PHE A 110 -3.79 -0.92 -5.77
N ILE A 111 -2.97 -0.05 -6.37
CA ILE A 111 -1.52 -0.22 -6.37
C ILE A 111 -0.96 -0.14 -4.94
N ARG A 112 -1.34 0.89 -4.18
CA ARG A 112 -0.82 1.11 -2.82
C ARG A 112 -1.26 0.00 -1.86
N GLU A 113 -2.55 -0.28 -1.80
CA GLU A 113 -3.11 -1.16 -0.78
C GLU A 113 -3.02 -2.64 -1.17
N ALA A 114 -3.32 -3.00 -2.43
CA ALA A 114 -3.30 -4.40 -2.84
C ALA A 114 -1.92 -4.90 -3.25
N LEU A 115 -1.15 -4.11 -4.04
CA LEU A 115 0.11 -4.59 -4.62
C LEU A 115 1.33 -4.26 -3.74
N LEU A 116 1.40 -3.05 -3.17
CA LEU A 116 2.55 -2.62 -2.37
C LEU A 116 2.46 -3.09 -0.91
N ASN A 117 1.27 -3.03 -0.29
CA ASN A 117 1.03 -3.54 1.06
C ASN A 117 0.80 -5.06 1.10
N GLU A 118 0.79 -5.71 -0.07
CA GLU A 118 0.64 -7.17 -0.21
C GLU A 118 -0.68 -7.73 0.38
N ASP A 119 -1.73 -6.93 0.47
CA ASP A 119 -3.08 -7.36 0.86
C ASP A 119 -3.79 -8.18 -0.25
N TYR A 120 -2.99 -8.83 -1.07
CA TYR A 120 -3.44 -9.64 -2.19
C TYR A 120 -3.86 -11.03 -1.69
N PRO A 121 -5.12 -11.44 -1.89
CA PRO A 121 -5.68 -12.63 -1.24
C PRO A 121 -5.24 -13.96 -1.90
N ALA A 122 -4.43 -13.93 -2.96
CA ALA A 122 -4.00 -15.13 -3.67
C ALA A 122 -2.49 -15.10 -3.97
N PRO A 123 -1.80 -16.25 -3.98
CA PRO A 123 -0.40 -16.31 -4.38
C PRO A 123 -0.23 -15.82 -5.83
N CYS A 124 0.69 -14.88 -6.03
CA CYS A 124 0.96 -14.30 -7.33
C CYS A 124 2.46 -14.28 -7.60
N GLU A 125 2.91 -14.96 -8.67
CA GLU A 125 4.32 -15.18 -8.97
C GLU A 125 5.11 -13.87 -9.08
N PHE A 126 4.56 -12.83 -9.75
CA PHE A 126 5.27 -11.56 -9.89
C PHE A 126 5.38 -10.81 -8.56
N LEU A 127 4.37 -10.87 -7.67
CA LEU A 127 4.43 -10.26 -6.35
C LEU A 127 5.49 -10.92 -5.47
N GLU A 128 5.59 -12.25 -5.52
CA GLU A 128 6.62 -12.99 -4.78
C GLU A 128 8.03 -12.66 -5.30
N ALA A 129 8.20 -12.57 -6.62
CA ALA A 129 9.45 -12.17 -7.24
C ALA A 129 9.84 -10.74 -6.84
N ASN A 130 8.91 -9.81 -6.91
CA ASN A 130 9.13 -8.41 -6.54
C ASN A 130 9.39 -8.24 -5.05
N ARG A 131 8.74 -9.03 -4.17
CA ARG A 131 9.01 -9.06 -2.74
C ARG A 131 10.43 -9.53 -2.45
N LYS A 132 10.86 -10.62 -3.09
CA LYS A 132 12.24 -11.11 -2.95
C LYS A 132 13.24 -10.05 -3.39
N LEU A 133 12.99 -9.38 -4.52
CA LEU A 133 13.85 -8.31 -5.01
C LEU A 133 13.89 -7.11 -4.05
N LYS A 134 12.73 -6.64 -3.56
CA LYS A 134 12.67 -5.58 -2.54
C LYS A 134 13.50 -5.93 -1.30
N ASN A 135 13.31 -7.14 -0.76
CA ASN A 135 14.04 -7.59 0.43
C ASN A 135 15.56 -7.64 0.19
N ARG A 136 16.02 -8.08 -1.00
CA ARG A 136 17.43 -8.07 -1.37
C ARG A 136 17.99 -6.65 -1.39
N ILE A 137 17.29 -5.71 -2.01
CA ILE A 137 17.69 -4.31 -2.06
C ILE A 137 17.71 -3.70 -0.66
N GLN A 138 16.69 -3.94 0.16
CA GLN A 138 16.62 -3.45 1.54
C GLN A 138 17.78 -3.97 2.39
N ASN A 139 18.10 -5.25 2.27
CA ASN A 139 19.25 -5.83 2.96
C ASN A 139 20.56 -5.18 2.53
N ALA A 140 20.77 -4.96 1.23
CA ALA A 140 21.94 -4.28 0.70
C ALA A 140 22.02 -2.82 1.18
N GLN A 141 20.92 -2.07 1.20
CA GLN A 141 20.87 -0.69 1.68
C GLN A 141 21.16 -0.58 3.17
N THR A 142 20.60 -1.50 3.97
CA THR A 142 20.87 -1.56 5.43
C THR A 142 22.36 -1.71 5.68
N THR A 143 23.03 -2.54 4.89
CA THR A 143 24.47 -2.80 4.98
C THR A 143 25.31 -1.59 4.60
N LEU A 144 24.84 -0.76 3.65
CA LEU A 144 25.55 0.42 3.15
C LEU A 144 25.32 1.69 3.98
N GLN A 145 24.56 1.64 5.09
CA GLN A 145 24.14 2.83 5.86
C GLN A 145 23.46 3.90 4.99
N MET A 146 22.91 3.53 3.86
CA MET A 146 22.19 4.47 3.00
C MET A 146 20.84 4.82 3.61
N GLN A 147 20.65 6.08 3.99
CA GLN A 147 19.41 6.62 4.60
C GLN A 147 18.20 6.64 3.63
N SER A 148 18.33 6.08 2.44
CA SER A 148 17.36 6.25 1.35
C SER A 148 16.30 5.16 1.30
N TRP A 149 15.58 4.92 2.40
CA TRP A 149 14.41 4.03 2.44
C TRP A 149 13.21 4.57 1.66
N ILE A 150 13.13 5.90 1.52
CA ILE A 150 11.95 6.61 0.99
C ILE A 150 11.76 6.36 -0.53
N GLY A 151 12.78 5.89 -1.23
CA GLY A 151 12.74 5.77 -2.68
C GLY A 151 12.17 4.48 -3.24
N ILE A 152 12.27 3.34 -2.54
CA ILE A 152 11.92 2.01 -3.11
C ILE A 152 10.41 1.84 -3.29
N GLU A 153 9.62 2.24 -2.31
CA GLU A 153 8.16 2.15 -2.41
C GLU A 153 7.62 3.08 -3.49
N GLU A 154 8.17 4.28 -3.57
CA GLU A 154 7.78 5.26 -4.59
C GLU A 154 8.25 4.83 -5.99
N ALA A 155 9.43 4.20 -6.12
CA ALA A 155 9.89 3.61 -7.36
C ALA A 155 8.97 2.45 -7.80
N ALA A 156 8.58 1.58 -6.88
CA ALA A 156 7.64 0.50 -7.14
C ALA A 156 6.24 1.03 -7.49
N TYR A 157 5.78 2.09 -6.82
CA TYR A 157 4.53 2.75 -7.16
C TYR A 157 4.54 3.30 -8.59
N ARG A 158 5.59 4.03 -8.98
CA ARG A 158 5.77 4.55 -10.35
C ARG A 158 5.78 3.41 -11.36
N TYR A 159 6.54 2.35 -11.09
CA TYR A 159 6.62 1.19 -11.99
C TYR A 159 5.26 0.59 -12.32
N TYR A 160 4.41 0.41 -11.30
CA TYR A 160 3.05 -0.06 -11.51
C TYR A 160 2.15 1.00 -12.16
N GLY A 161 2.26 2.26 -11.73
CA GLY A 161 1.46 3.37 -12.22
C GLY A 161 1.65 3.64 -13.72
N ASP A 162 2.90 3.49 -14.22
CA ASP A 162 3.21 3.65 -15.65
C ASP A 162 2.62 2.52 -16.52
N ARG A 163 2.20 1.40 -15.92
CA ARG A 163 1.75 0.19 -16.64
C ARG A 163 0.28 -0.15 -16.45
N LEU A 164 -0.28 0.26 -15.32
CA LEU A 164 -1.63 -0.11 -14.92
C LEU A 164 -2.56 1.11 -15.01
N GLU A 165 -3.52 1.04 -15.91
CA GLU A 165 -4.55 2.06 -16.06
C GLU A 165 -5.94 1.45 -15.86
N ASN A 166 -6.79 2.15 -15.14
CA ASN A 166 -8.17 1.76 -14.86
C ASN A 166 -8.31 0.38 -14.19
N ILE A 167 -7.35 0.03 -13.33
CA ILE A 167 -7.31 -1.21 -12.56
C ILE A 167 -7.73 -0.93 -11.13
N GLY A 168 -8.91 -1.37 -10.75
CA GLY A 168 -9.39 -1.23 -9.36
C GLY A 168 -9.89 -2.53 -8.77
N SER A 169 -9.59 -3.67 -9.41
CA SER A 169 -9.92 -4.99 -8.87
C SER A 169 -8.96 -6.07 -9.36
N LEU A 170 -8.92 -7.18 -8.62
CA LEU A 170 -8.19 -8.39 -9.03
C LEU A 170 -8.69 -8.93 -10.37
N ALA A 171 -9.99 -8.80 -10.63
CA ALA A 171 -10.58 -9.20 -11.90
C ALA A 171 -10.07 -8.35 -13.07
N ASP A 172 -9.91 -7.04 -12.86
CA ASP A 172 -9.36 -6.13 -13.86
C ASP A 172 -7.88 -6.44 -14.10
N LEU A 173 -7.09 -6.63 -13.04
CA LEU A 173 -5.68 -7.02 -13.15
C LEU A 173 -5.53 -8.35 -13.91
N ASN A 174 -6.31 -9.37 -13.57
CA ASN A 174 -6.28 -10.65 -14.26
C ASN A 174 -6.68 -10.54 -15.73
N ARG A 175 -7.62 -9.65 -16.06
CA ARG A 175 -8.01 -9.36 -17.43
C ARG A 175 -6.89 -8.64 -18.19
N TRP A 176 -6.22 -7.70 -17.53
CA TRP A 176 -5.07 -6.99 -18.08
C TRP A 176 -3.92 -7.96 -18.36
N LEU A 177 -3.56 -8.82 -17.39
CA LEU A 177 -2.53 -9.84 -17.54
C LEU A 177 -2.82 -10.81 -18.71
N LYS A 178 -4.09 -11.15 -18.94
CA LYS A 178 -4.49 -12.01 -20.09
C LYS A 178 -4.41 -11.28 -21.43
N LYS A 179 -4.67 -9.97 -21.47
CA LYS A 179 -4.64 -9.17 -22.71
C LYS A 179 -3.23 -8.82 -23.16
N ALA A 180 -2.28 -8.69 -22.25
CA ALA A 180 -0.92 -8.27 -22.54
C ALA A 180 -0.12 -9.27 -23.41
N GLY A 181 -0.72 -10.42 -23.76
CA GLY A 181 -0.06 -11.44 -24.59
C GLY A 181 1.13 -12.08 -23.86
N THR A 182 1.61 -13.21 -24.35
CA THR A 182 2.75 -13.91 -23.72
C THR A 182 4.05 -13.11 -23.81
N PRO A 183 4.82 -12.96 -22.72
CA PRO A 183 4.71 -13.58 -21.38
C PRO A 183 4.22 -12.60 -20.32
N SER A 184 2.92 -12.54 -20.15
CA SER A 184 2.26 -11.55 -19.29
C SER A 184 2.60 -11.64 -17.80
N LYS A 185 3.13 -12.77 -17.34
CA LYS A 185 3.57 -12.93 -15.96
C LYS A 185 4.85 -12.12 -15.65
N ASP A 186 5.73 -11.99 -16.65
CA ASP A 186 7.01 -11.26 -16.48
C ASP A 186 6.85 -9.75 -16.68
N SER A 187 5.71 -9.29 -17.23
CA SER A 187 5.50 -7.86 -17.52
C SER A 187 5.37 -6.96 -16.27
N LEU A 188 5.07 -7.54 -15.11
CA LEU A 188 5.02 -6.84 -13.82
C LEU A 188 6.14 -7.27 -12.86
N ILE A 189 7.12 -8.05 -13.34
CA ILE A 189 8.33 -8.35 -12.58
C ILE A 189 9.29 -7.17 -12.69
N MET A 190 9.68 -6.62 -11.54
CA MET A 190 10.60 -5.51 -11.46
C MET A 190 12.04 -5.97 -11.59
N SER A 191 12.89 -5.12 -12.15
CA SER A 191 14.34 -5.25 -12.12
C SER A 191 14.95 -4.34 -11.04
N GLU A 192 16.24 -4.52 -10.74
CA GLU A 192 16.98 -3.65 -9.82
C GLU A 192 16.92 -2.17 -10.24
N LYS A 193 16.94 -1.92 -11.55
CA LYS A 193 16.86 -0.57 -12.12
C LYS A 193 15.50 0.09 -11.86
N ASP A 194 14.41 -0.67 -11.90
CA ASP A 194 13.06 -0.17 -11.68
C ASP A 194 12.83 0.28 -10.23
N LEU A 195 13.55 -0.33 -9.29
CA LEU A 195 13.49 0.00 -7.86
C LEU A 195 14.57 0.97 -7.40
N SER A 196 15.46 1.41 -8.31
CA SER A 196 16.46 2.42 -7.96
C SER A 196 15.82 3.79 -7.75
N PRO A 197 16.11 4.47 -6.64
CA PRO A 197 15.71 5.85 -6.43
C PRO A 197 16.30 6.81 -7.44
N ASN A 198 17.52 6.50 -7.91
CA ASN A 198 18.23 7.22 -8.97
C ASN A 198 18.47 6.26 -10.15
N PRO A 199 17.79 6.45 -11.30
CA PRO A 199 17.97 5.61 -12.48
C PRO A 199 19.40 5.63 -13.04
N ASP A 200 20.15 6.70 -12.79
CA ASP A 200 21.52 6.90 -13.30
C ASP A 200 22.57 6.16 -12.43
N GLU A 201 22.21 5.81 -11.19
CA GLU A 201 23.06 5.06 -10.27
C GLU A 201 22.32 3.82 -9.74
N PRO A 202 22.15 2.78 -10.54
CA PRO A 202 21.50 1.58 -10.11
C PRO A 202 22.33 0.88 -9.02
N LEU A 203 21.69 0.52 -7.91
CA LEU A 203 22.28 -0.34 -6.88
C LEU A 203 22.72 -1.67 -7.52
N SER A 204 24.00 -1.92 -7.55
CA SER A 204 24.52 -3.20 -8.02
C SER A 204 24.40 -4.25 -6.93
N LEU A 205 23.34 -5.07 -6.95
CA LEU A 205 23.22 -6.20 -6.03
C LEU A 205 24.32 -7.25 -6.22
N ALA A 206 24.95 -7.27 -7.38
CA ALA A 206 26.13 -8.10 -7.63
C ALA A 206 27.31 -7.75 -6.70
N ALA A 207 27.38 -6.51 -6.23
CA ALA A 207 28.37 -6.08 -5.24
C ALA A 207 28.11 -6.62 -3.82
N PHE A 208 26.88 -7.13 -3.55
CA PHE A 208 26.46 -7.67 -2.25
C PHE A 208 25.90 -9.09 -2.42
N PRO A 209 26.77 -10.09 -2.61
CA PRO A 209 26.34 -11.46 -2.86
C PRO A 209 25.64 -12.07 -1.63
N GLU A 210 24.53 -12.78 -1.84
CA GLU A 210 23.80 -13.49 -0.79
C GLU A 210 24.54 -14.75 -0.29
N SER A 211 25.49 -15.23 -1.09
CA SER A 211 26.30 -16.40 -0.74
C SER A 211 27.67 -16.31 -1.39
N THR A 212 28.64 -16.93 -0.75
CA THR A 212 29.99 -17.15 -1.31
C THR A 212 30.25 -18.63 -1.48
N SER A 213 31.11 -18.97 -2.44
CA SER A 213 31.58 -20.34 -2.62
C SER A 213 32.89 -20.55 -1.84
N LEU A 214 32.81 -21.32 -0.79
CA LEU A 214 33.96 -21.78 -0.06
C LEU A 214 34.06 -23.31 -0.24
N ASP A 215 35.19 -23.78 -0.79
CA ASP A 215 35.43 -25.20 -1.00
C ASP A 215 34.30 -25.90 -1.80
N ASN A 216 33.89 -25.28 -2.93
CA ASN A 216 32.79 -25.69 -3.80
C ASN A 216 31.42 -25.83 -3.09
N THR A 217 31.29 -25.27 -1.88
CA THR A 217 30.02 -25.26 -1.14
C THR A 217 29.52 -23.83 -1.01
N ALA A 218 28.31 -23.55 -1.49
CA ALA A 218 27.67 -22.25 -1.31
C ALA A 218 27.39 -22.01 0.18
N ARG A 219 27.86 -20.88 0.71
CA ARG A 219 27.64 -20.46 2.10
C ARG A 219 26.88 -19.15 2.12
N PRO A 220 25.78 -19.04 2.88
CA PRO A 220 25.03 -17.82 2.97
C PRO A 220 25.82 -16.76 3.71
N ILE A 221 25.77 -15.53 3.19
CA ILE A 221 26.30 -14.33 3.82
C ILE A 221 25.11 -13.59 4.45
N ASN A 222 25.22 -13.28 5.73
CA ASN A 222 24.20 -12.54 6.46
C ASN A 222 24.66 -11.09 6.68
N TYR A 223 23.82 -10.14 6.28
CA TYR A 223 24.08 -8.72 6.46
C TYR A 223 23.16 -8.17 7.55
N GLN A 224 23.72 -7.50 8.55
CA GLN A 224 22.97 -6.91 9.63
C GLN A 224 23.57 -5.58 10.05
N TYR A 225 22.71 -4.56 10.15
CA TYR A 225 23.12 -3.27 10.69
C TYR A 225 22.47 -3.06 12.05
N LYS A 226 23.25 -3.29 13.10
CA LYS A 226 22.86 -3.06 14.51
C LYS A 226 24.07 -2.57 15.28
N PRO A 227 24.41 -1.27 15.22
CA PRO A 227 25.59 -0.74 15.89
C PRO A 227 25.62 -1.11 17.37
N GLY A 228 26.71 -1.79 17.79
CA GLY A 228 26.88 -2.27 19.15
C GLY A 228 26.37 -3.70 19.43
N ASP A 229 25.77 -4.37 18.47
CA ASP A 229 25.43 -5.79 18.56
C ASP A 229 26.62 -6.68 18.09
N LYS A 230 26.69 -7.91 18.59
CA LYS A 230 27.73 -8.88 18.21
C LYS A 230 27.59 -9.34 16.75
N ASP A 231 26.39 -9.30 16.22
CA ASP A 231 26.06 -9.70 14.85
C ASP A 231 26.01 -8.49 13.90
N ASP A 232 26.51 -7.30 14.31
CA ASP A 232 26.57 -6.12 13.45
C ASP A 232 27.61 -6.32 12.34
N GLY A 233 27.23 -5.97 11.11
CA GLY A 233 28.07 -6.07 9.91
C GLY A 233 27.76 -7.29 9.04
N VAL A 234 28.84 -7.90 8.50
CA VAL A 234 28.75 -9.05 7.60
C VAL A 234 29.14 -10.32 8.34
N THR A 235 28.20 -11.26 8.44
CA THR A 235 28.43 -12.53 9.12
C THR A 235 28.46 -13.69 8.14
N LEU A 236 29.57 -14.41 8.09
CA LEU A 236 29.72 -15.66 7.38
C LEU A 236 29.81 -16.82 8.38
N ARG A 237 28.88 -17.77 8.34
CA ARG A 237 28.90 -18.95 9.21
C ARG A 237 29.65 -20.09 8.54
N ILE A 238 30.74 -20.52 9.16
CA ILE A 238 31.60 -21.58 8.66
C ILE A 238 31.70 -22.69 9.72
N PRO A 239 31.63 -23.99 9.32
CA PRO A 239 31.89 -25.08 10.21
C PRO A 239 33.33 -25.01 10.76
N TYR A 240 33.50 -25.33 12.05
CA TYR A 240 34.82 -25.25 12.72
C TYR A 240 35.91 -26.01 11.98
N GLU A 241 35.58 -27.15 11.41
CA GLU A 241 36.51 -28.01 10.65
C GLU A 241 37.08 -27.31 9.41
N LYS A 242 36.32 -26.38 8.83
CA LYS A 242 36.68 -25.62 7.62
C LYS A 242 37.22 -24.21 7.93
N ALA A 243 37.26 -23.81 9.18
CA ALA A 243 37.75 -22.49 9.58
C ALA A 243 39.21 -22.23 9.15
N LYS A 244 40.03 -23.29 9.07
CA LYS A 244 41.42 -23.20 8.64
C LYS A 244 41.60 -22.95 7.13
N LEU A 245 40.55 -23.11 6.33
CA LEU A 245 40.58 -22.92 4.88
C LEU A 245 40.29 -21.46 4.50
N VAL A 246 39.85 -20.64 5.47
CA VAL A 246 39.50 -19.24 5.24
C VAL A 246 40.67 -18.38 5.73
N ASP A 247 41.31 -17.74 4.80
CA ASP A 247 42.37 -16.76 5.05
C ASP A 247 41.83 -15.33 5.09
N ASP A 248 42.58 -14.42 5.70
CA ASP A 248 42.21 -13.00 5.79
C ASP A 248 41.93 -12.37 4.42
N PRO A 249 42.70 -12.62 3.35
CA PRO A 249 42.40 -12.11 2.02
C PRO A 249 41.00 -12.55 1.51
N THR A 250 40.63 -13.81 1.71
CA THR A 250 39.30 -14.30 1.28
C THR A 250 38.18 -13.54 1.97
N LEU A 251 38.31 -13.25 3.27
CA LEU A 251 37.33 -12.45 4.01
C LEU A 251 37.33 -10.99 3.57
N ASP A 252 38.50 -10.43 3.29
CA ASP A 252 38.67 -9.04 2.86
C ASP A 252 37.96 -8.72 1.54
N TRP A 253 37.91 -9.69 0.63
CA TRP A 253 37.32 -9.54 -0.70
C TRP A 253 35.90 -10.13 -0.80
N LEU A 254 35.36 -10.61 0.31
CA LEU A 254 34.10 -11.34 0.36
C LEU A 254 32.91 -10.52 -0.18
N VAL A 255 32.91 -9.21 0.10
CA VAL A 255 31.83 -8.29 -0.29
C VAL A 255 32.41 -7.13 -1.11
N PRO A 256 32.35 -7.21 -2.45
CA PRO A 256 32.88 -6.17 -3.33
C PRO A 256 32.32 -4.78 -3.03
N GLY A 257 31.05 -4.66 -2.63
CA GLY A 257 30.40 -3.39 -2.31
C GLY A 257 30.98 -2.63 -1.11
N HIS A 258 31.76 -3.30 -0.25
CA HIS A 258 32.46 -2.65 0.86
C HIS A 258 33.90 -2.21 0.52
N LEU A 259 34.41 -2.61 -0.65
CA LEU A 259 35.81 -2.38 -1.00
C LEU A 259 36.16 -0.89 -1.10
N GLU A 260 35.32 -0.09 -1.76
CA GLU A 260 35.54 1.34 -1.90
C GLU A 260 35.60 2.03 -0.53
N SER A 261 34.62 1.78 0.33
CA SER A 261 34.59 2.33 1.69
C SER A 261 35.78 1.88 2.52
N LYS A 262 36.19 0.60 2.39
CA LYS A 262 37.36 0.04 3.07
C LYS A 262 38.65 0.68 2.61
N ILE A 263 38.84 0.80 1.28
CA ILE A 263 40.00 1.46 0.68
C ILE A 263 40.07 2.92 1.16
N LEU A 264 38.97 3.65 1.09
CA LEU A 264 38.91 5.04 1.53
C LEU A 264 39.27 5.18 3.03
N HIS A 265 38.80 4.24 3.85
CA HIS A 265 39.14 4.22 5.28
C HIS A 265 40.62 3.93 5.53
N LEU A 266 41.17 2.97 4.82
CA LEU A 266 42.62 2.66 4.86
C LEU A 266 43.45 3.84 4.39
N LEU A 267 43.06 4.50 3.29
CA LEU A 267 43.75 5.70 2.81
C LEU A 267 43.71 6.86 3.82
N LYS A 268 42.57 7.04 4.51
CA LYS A 268 42.42 8.03 5.58
C LYS A 268 43.27 7.72 6.83
N SER A 269 43.53 6.45 7.10
CA SER A 269 44.36 6.03 8.24
C SER A 269 45.88 6.15 8.00
N LEU A 270 46.29 6.38 6.76
CA LEU A 270 47.72 6.57 6.41
C LEU A 270 48.31 7.79 7.13
N PRO A 271 49.61 7.74 7.49
CA PRO A 271 50.36 8.89 7.97
C PRO A 271 50.25 10.09 7.01
N LYS A 272 50.24 11.30 7.58
CA LYS A 272 50.00 12.55 6.85
C LYS A 272 50.94 12.72 5.62
N GLU A 273 52.17 12.23 5.71
CA GLU A 273 53.14 12.31 4.62
C GLU A 273 52.72 11.51 3.37
N HIS A 274 52.20 10.31 3.55
CA HIS A 274 51.70 9.47 2.47
C HIS A 274 50.34 9.96 1.94
N ARG A 275 49.44 10.36 2.84
CA ARG A 275 48.11 10.85 2.50
C ARG A 275 48.12 12.12 1.63
N ARG A 276 49.09 13.03 1.83
CA ARG A 276 49.25 14.25 1.03
C ARG A 276 49.56 13.97 -0.45
N LYS A 277 50.24 12.85 -0.76
CA LYS A 277 50.58 12.45 -2.14
C LYS A 277 49.37 11.87 -2.89
N LEU A 278 48.31 11.52 -2.19
CA LEU A 278 47.11 10.84 -2.71
C LEU A 278 45.86 11.75 -2.68
N GLN A 279 46.03 13.06 -2.55
CA GLN A 279 44.90 14.00 -2.59
C GLN A 279 44.63 14.48 -4.02
N PRO A 280 43.33 14.55 -4.44
CA PRO A 280 42.12 14.26 -3.65
C PRO A 280 41.81 12.75 -3.55
N LEU A 281 41.59 12.25 -2.34
CA LEU A 281 41.33 10.82 -2.02
C LEU A 281 40.10 10.22 -2.73
N SER A 282 39.22 11.07 -3.25
CA SER A 282 38.01 10.64 -3.99
C SER A 282 38.29 10.35 -5.48
N GLN A 283 39.48 10.61 -5.97
CA GLN A 283 39.88 10.37 -7.37
C GLN A 283 41.05 9.37 -7.49
N THR A 284 41.54 8.86 -6.39
CA THR A 284 42.58 7.85 -6.29
C THR A 284 41.98 6.47 -6.13
#